data_29699e741180a1478132fba014ae3866
#
_entry.id   29699e741180a1478132fba014ae3866
#
_cell.length_a   1.000
_cell.length_b   1.000
_cell.length_c   1.000
_cell.angle_alpha   90.00
_cell.angle_beta   90.00
_cell.angle_gamma   90.00
#
_symmetry.space_group_name_H-M   'P 1'
#
loop_
_entity.id
_entity.type
_entity.pdbx_description
1 polymer ?
#
loop_
_entity_poly.entity_id
_entity_poly.type
_entity_poly.pdbx_seq_one_letter_code
_entity_poly.pdbx_strand_id
1 'polypeptide(L)'
;PTLITEVDPSCRLMQEEIFGPVLVGSTFRTPAEAVALANNTRYGLAASIWTENVNLALDLAPKIICGVAWINSTNQFDASAGFGGRRESGFGREGGWEGLYAYLRPELQPVDNLERILPKEGQSEPDDAGIDRTPKMFIGGKQARPDSGYSTPVFSAKGKQLGLVGQGNRKDVRNAVEAANAARS
;
A
#
# COMPACT_ATOMS: atom_id res chain seq x y z
N PRO A 1 2.20 2.85 36.92
CA PRO A 1 1.27 3.13 35.81
C PRO A 1 0.55 4.46 36.10
N THR A 2 0.40 5.29 35.04
CA THR A 2 -0.20 6.62 35.17
C THR A 2 -1.28 6.78 34.09
N LEU A 3 -2.48 7.22 34.47
CA LEU A 3 -3.53 7.63 33.56
C LEU A 3 -3.63 9.16 33.58
N ILE A 4 -3.57 9.77 32.41
CA ILE A 4 -3.69 11.21 32.22
C ILE A 4 -4.94 11.48 31.37
N THR A 5 -5.82 12.34 31.83
CA THR A 5 -7.07 12.71 31.14
C THR A 5 -7.16 14.23 30.97
N GLU A 6 -8.14 14.70 30.23
CA GLU A 6 -8.39 16.13 29.98
C GLU A 6 -7.21 16.85 29.31
N VAL A 7 -6.52 16.16 28.41
CA VAL A 7 -5.36 16.67 27.69
C VAL A 7 -5.80 17.25 26.36
N ASP A 8 -5.29 18.42 26.02
CA ASP A 8 -5.47 19.02 24.71
C ASP A 8 -4.86 18.13 23.62
N PRO A 9 -5.55 17.88 22.50
CA PRO A 9 -5.02 17.05 21.40
C PRO A 9 -3.68 17.52 20.81
N SER A 10 -3.31 18.79 20.99
CA SER A 10 -2.02 19.35 20.56
C SER A 10 -0.90 19.17 21.57
N CYS A 11 -1.22 18.70 22.77
CA CYS A 11 -0.23 18.51 23.82
C CYS A 11 0.81 17.44 23.43
N ARG A 12 2.05 17.63 23.85
CA ARG A 12 3.15 16.67 23.60
C ARG A 12 2.81 15.25 24.07
N LEU A 13 2.07 15.11 25.16
CA LEU A 13 1.63 13.80 25.68
C LEU A 13 0.70 13.04 24.73
N MET A 14 0.01 13.76 23.82
CA MET A 14 -0.85 13.17 22.77
C MET A 14 -0.09 12.98 21.46
N GLN A 15 1.02 13.68 21.24
CA GLN A 15 1.72 13.74 19.96
C GLN A 15 3.05 13.00 19.94
N GLU A 16 3.66 12.74 21.10
CA GLU A 16 4.95 12.08 21.22
C GLU A 16 4.81 10.73 21.91
N GLU A 17 5.63 9.78 21.49
CA GLU A 17 5.72 8.47 22.12
C GLU A 17 6.42 8.60 23.48
N ILE A 18 5.72 8.24 24.56
CA ILE A 18 6.27 8.33 25.93
C ILE A 18 7.18 7.15 26.26
N PHE A 19 6.91 5.99 25.66
CA PHE A 19 7.60 4.72 25.85
C PHE A 19 7.73 4.30 27.31
N GLY A 20 6.61 4.40 28.06
CA GLY A 20 6.54 4.07 29.49
C GLY A 20 5.12 3.68 29.91
N PRO A 21 4.89 3.35 31.19
CA PRO A 21 3.60 2.89 31.71
C PRO A 21 2.61 4.07 31.87
N VAL A 22 2.36 4.80 30.80
CA VAL A 22 1.48 5.98 30.74
C VAL A 22 0.42 5.76 29.71
N LEU A 23 -0.84 5.98 30.10
CA LEU A 23 -2.00 6.01 29.21
C LEU A 23 -2.59 7.42 29.20
N VAL A 24 -2.79 7.99 28.03
CA VAL A 24 -3.47 9.27 27.85
C VAL A 24 -4.88 8.99 27.30
N GLY A 25 -5.89 9.52 27.97
CA GLY A 25 -7.29 9.34 27.62
C GLY A 25 -7.94 10.65 27.20
N SER A 26 -8.76 10.60 26.17
CA SER A 26 -9.59 11.71 25.71
C SER A 26 -11.01 11.20 25.41
N THR A 27 -11.99 12.08 25.53
CA THR A 27 -13.39 11.78 25.16
C THR A 27 -13.70 12.30 23.78
N PHE A 28 -14.68 11.67 23.13
CA PHE A 28 -15.21 12.07 21.84
C PHE A 28 -16.75 12.01 21.87
N ARG A 29 -17.41 12.76 21.00
CA ARG A 29 -18.88 12.84 20.91
C ARG A 29 -19.45 12.06 19.74
N THR A 30 -18.67 11.88 18.68
CA THR A 30 -19.12 11.20 17.46
C THR A 30 -18.05 10.22 16.96
N PRO A 31 -18.44 9.17 16.24
CA PRO A 31 -17.48 8.26 15.62
C PRO A 31 -16.51 8.97 14.67
N ALA A 32 -16.95 10.00 13.96
CA ALA A 32 -16.08 10.79 13.08
C ALA A 32 -15.02 11.57 13.87
N GLU A 33 -15.39 12.12 15.03
CA GLU A 33 -14.43 12.78 15.94
C GLU A 33 -13.43 11.78 16.50
N ALA A 34 -13.88 10.58 16.87
CA ALA A 34 -12.98 9.51 17.32
C ALA A 34 -11.91 9.16 16.28
N VAL A 35 -12.31 9.02 15.01
CA VAL A 35 -11.38 8.78 13.90
C VAL A 35 -10.43 9.96 13.71
N ALA A 36 -10.93 11.19 13.77
CA ALA A 36 -10.11 12.39 13.64
C ALA A 36 -9.05 12.47 14.75
N LEU A 37 -9.44 12.23 16.00
CA LEU A 37 -8.53 12.20 17.15
C LEU A 37 -7.51 11.06 17.05
N ALA A 38 -7.95 9.85 16.70
CA ALA A 38 -7.06 8.70 16.53
C ALA A 38 -6.02 8.91 15.40
N ASN A 39 -6.38 9.65 14.36
CA ASN A 39 -5.50 9.96 13.25
C ASN A 39 -4.66 11.22 13.45
N ASN A 40 -4.92 12.00 14.52
CA ASN A 40 -4.19 13.23 14.84
C ASN A 40 -2.84 12.93 15.52
N THR A 41 -2.04 12.13 14.86
CA THR A 41 -0.68 11.76 15.30
C THR A 41 0.17 11.45 14.09
N ARG A 42 1.48 11.57 14.23
CA ARG A 42 2.44 11.14 13.20
C ARG A 42 2.69 9.63 13.20
N TYR A 43 2.22 8.92 14.19
CA TYR A 43 2.35 7.47 14.31
C TYR A 43 1.13 6.72 13.76
N GLY A 44 1.26 5.42 13.64
CA GLY A 44 0.18 4.55 13.16
C GLY A 44 0.56 3.08 13.27
N LEU A 45 0.88 2.60 14.48
CA LEU A 45 1.25 1.20 14.67
C LEU A 45 0.00 0.31 14.65
N ALA A 46 -0.87 0.48 15.62
CA ALA A 46 -2.04 -0.35 15.80
C ALA A 46 -3.18 0.41 16.48
N ALA A 47 -4.41 -0.09 16.31
CA ALA A 47 -5.59 0.42 16.99
C ALA A 47 -6.50 -0.73 17.42
N SER A 48 -7.28 -0.49 18.49
CA SER A 48 -8.35 -1.38 18.93
C SER A 48 -9.66 -0.62 18.96
N ILE A 49 -10.71 -1.19 18.38
CA ILE A 49 -12.07 -0.63 18.34
C ILE A 49 -12.97 -1.53 19.18
N TRP A 50 -13.57 -0.98 20.21
CA TRP A 50 -14.48 -1.70 21.10
C TRP A 50 -15.90 -1.17 20.91
N THR A 51 -16.80 -2.02 20.41
CA THR A 51 -18.20 -1.67 20.20
C THR A 51 -19.06 -2.93 20.05
N GLU A 52 -20.32 -2.86 20.46
CA GLU A 52 -21.32 -3.90 20.20
C GLU A 52 -21.86 -3.81 18.76
N ASN A 53 -21.71 -2.65 18.10
CA ASN A 53 -22.17 -2.46 16.73
C ASN A 53 -21.07 -2.85 15.74
N VAL A 54 -21.15 -4.08 15.23
CA VAL A 54 -20.17 -4.61 14.27
C VAL A 54 -20.10 -3.80 12.96
N ASN A 55 -21.21 -3.26 12.48
CA ASN A 55 -21.23 -2.43 11.28
C ASN A 55 -20.44 -1.14 11.50
N LEU A 56 -20.57 -0.53 12.67
CA LEU A 56 -19.78 0.64 13.06
C LEU A 56 -18.29 0.29 13.12
N ALA A 57 -17.92 -0.83 13.73
CA ALA A 57 -16.53 -1.26 13.79
C ALA A 57 -15.92 -1.43 12.40
N LEU A 58 -16.64 -2.10 11.49
CA LEU A 58 -16.19 -2.32 10.10
C LEU A 58 -16.13 -1.03 9.29
N ASP A 59 -16.99 -0.05 9.57
CA ASP A 59 -16.95 1.27 8.95
C ASP A 59 -15.76 2.10 9.45
N LEU A 60 -15.41 2.01 10.74
CA LEU A 60 -14.35 2.80 11.35
C LEU A 60 -12.95 2.24 11.09
N ALA A 61 -12.79 0.91 11.11
CA ALA A 61 -11.48 0.28 11.00
C ALA A 61 -10.66 0.74 9.78
N PRO A 62 -11.20 0.83 8.56
CA PRO A 62 -10.44 1.31 7.40
C PRO A 62 -10.15 2.81 7.43
N LYS A 63 -10.84 3.59 8.28
CA LYS A 63 -10.64 5.03 8.41
C LYS A 63 -9.52 5.39 9.38
N ILE A 64 -9.12 4.47 10.25
CA ILE A 64 -7.99 4.67 11.16
C ILE A 64 -6.68 4.37 10.43
N ILE A 65 -5.75 5.31 10.47
CA ILE A 65 -4.46 5.19 9.78
C ILE A 65 -3.49 4.45 10.69
N CYS A 66 -3.59 3.12 10.68
CA CYS A 66 -2.69 2.23 11.42
C CYS A 66 -2.32 1.00 10.58
N GLY A 67 -1.31 0.27 11.02
CA GLY A 67 -0.89 -0.96 10.37
C GLY A 67 -1.84 -2.11 10.64
N VAL A 68 -2.36 -2.20 11.87
CA VAL A 68 -3.31 -3.23 12.30
C VAL A 68 -4.44 -2.61 13.09
N ALA A 69 -5.68 -3.01 12.79
CA ALA A 69 -6.86 -2.66 13.57
C ALA A 69 -7.53 -3.92 14.12
N TRP A 70 -7.67 -4.00 15.43
CA TRP A 70 -8.43 -5.05 16.09
C TRP A 70 -9.84 -4.58 16.41
N ILE A 71 -10.80 -5.49 16.31
CA ILE A 71 -12.20 -5.24 16.69
C ILE A 71 -12.53 -6.12 17.88
N ASN A 72 -12.96 -5.50 18.98
CA ASN A 72 -13.30 -6.13 20.25
C ASN A 72 -12.19 -7.06 20.79
N SER A 73 -10.96 -6.74 20.46
CA SER A 73 -9.74 -7.44 20.88
C SER A 73 -8.57 -6.48 20.88
N THR A 74 -7.45 -6.93 21.43
CA THR A 74 -6.17 -6.21 21.38
C THR A 74 -5.03 -7.20 21.48
N ASN A 75 -3.89 -6.88 20.88
CA ASN A 75 -2.66 -7.68 20.93
C ASN A 75 -2.85 -9.16 20.54
N GLN A 76 -3.78 -9.41 19.62
CA GLN A 76 -3.95 -10.73 19.03
C GLN A 76 -3.04 -10.83 17.82
N PHE A 77 -2.01 -11.67 17.94
CA PHE A 77 -1.03 -11.91 16.89
C PHE A 77 -1.25 -13.27 16.27
N ASP A 78 -1.17 -13.33 14.95
CA ASP A 78 -1.23 -14.55 14.17
C ASP A 78 -0.04 -14.56 13.19
N ALA A 79 0.69 -15.68 13.15
CA ALA A 79 1.87 -15.80 12.29
C ALA A 79 1.53 -15.67 10.79
N SER A 80 0.30 -15.92 10.40
CA SER A 80 -0.17 -15.79 9.02
C SER A 80 -0.61 -14.36 8.66
N ALA A 81 -0.77 -13.48 9.64
CA ALA A 81 -1.17 -12.09 9.45
C ALA A 81 0.02 -11.14 9.64
N GLY A 82 0.22 -10.22 8.71
CA GLY A 82 1.27 -9.22 8.81
C GLY A 82 0.98 -8.20 9.91
N PHE A 83 1.95 -7.97 10.80
CA PHE A 83 1.92 -6.93 11.81
C PHE A 83 3.01 -5.89 11.52
N GLY A 84 2.69 -4.61 11.65
CA GLY A 84 3.64 -3.52 11.48
C GLY A 84 2.96 -2.18 11.38
N GLY A 85 3.75 -1.11 11.38
CA GLY A 85 3.28 0.26 11.44
C GLY A 85 2.96 0.89 10.10
N ARG A 86 2.42 2.11 10.20
CA ARG A 86 2.32 3.12 9.15
C ARG A 86 2.90 4.43 9.65
N ARG A 87 3.14 5.38 8.77
CA ARG A 87 3.72 6.69 9.09
C ARG A 87 5.06 6.52 9.81
N GLU A 88 5.33 7.31 10.85
CA GLU A 88 6.57 7.25 11.62
C GLU A 88 6.70 6.02 12.54
N SER A 89 5.64 5.23 12.71
CA SER A 89 5.75 3.91 13.34
C SER A 89 6.47 2.87 12.47
N GLY A 90 6.88 3.26 11.26
CA GLY A 90 7.60 2.39 10.33
C GLY A 90 6.69 1.67 9.34
N PHE A 91 7.31 0.93 8.44
CA PHE A 91 6.61 0.25 7.33
C PHE A 91 7.04 -1.21 7.15
N GLY A 92 7.97 -1.70 7.97
CA GLY A 92 8.30 -3.13 8.03
C GLY A 92 7.11 -3.96 8.50
N ARG A 93 7.12 -5.25 8.19
CA ARG A 93 6.09 -6.20 8.64
C ARG A 93 6.74 -7.40 9.30
N GLU A 94 6.09 -7.90 10.35
CA GLU A 94 6.35 -9.17 11.00
C GLU A 94 5.19 -10.11 10.73
N GLY A 95 5.45 -11.41 10.56
CA GLY A 95 4.41 -12.36 10.18
C GLY A 95 3.85 -12.15 8.77
N GLY A 96 2.94 -13.04 8.37
CA GLY A 96 2.39 -13.04 7.03
C GLY A 96 3.43 -13.19 5.92
N TRP A 97 2.98 -13.12 4.68
CA TRP A 97 3.86 -13.13 3.52
C TRP A 97 4.80 -11.92 3.48
N GLU A 98 4.29 -10.74 3.85
CA GLU A 98 5.07 -9.50 3.85
C GLU A 98 6.26 -9.56 4.80
N GLY A 99 6.08 -10.16 5.98
CA GLY A 99 7.16 -10.36 6.94
C GLY A 99 8.18 -11.38 6.45
N LEU A 100 7.71 -12.46 5.81
CA LEU A 100 8.56 -13.51 5.28
C LEU A 100 9.47 -13.00 4.15
N TYR A 101 8.96 -12.15 3.27
CA TYR A 101 9.74 -11.62 2.13
C TYR A 101 11.00 -10.88 2.55
N ALA A 102 11.02 -10.24 3.72
CA ALA A 102 12.21 -9.55 4.22
C ALA A 102 13.39 -10.50 4.48
N TYR A 103 13.14 -11.79 4.68
CA TYR A 103 14.13 -12.82 4.96
C TYR A 103 14.45 -13.71 3.76
N LEU A 104 13.70 -13.56 2.67
CA LEU A 104 13.92 -14.35 1.46
C LEU A 104 14.82 -13.58 0.49
N ARG A 105 15.76 -14.28 -0.12
CA ARG A 105 16.31 -13.84 -1.40
C ARG A 105 15.38 -14.37 -2.48
N PRO A 106 14.71 -13.50 -3.27
CA PRO A 106 14.16 -13.98 -4.52
C PRO A 106 15.35 -14.60 -5.29
N GLU A 107 15.33 -15.89 -5.55
CA GLU A 107 16.16 -16.47 -6.58
C GLU A 107 15.71 -15.81 -7.89
N LEU A 108 16.32 -14.71 -8.21
CA LEU A 108 16.44 -14.28 -9.59
C LEU A 108 17.27 -15.38 -10.21
N GLN A 109 16.62 -16.42 -10.76
CA GLN A 109 17.31 -17.30 -11.67
C GLN A 109 17.99 -16.37 -12.66
N PRO A 110 19.34 -16.42 -12.75
CA PRO A 110 20.00 -15.68 -13.80
C PRO A 110 19.29 -16.11 -15.07
N VAL A 111 18.68 -15.15 -15.76
CA VAL A 111 18.15 -15.42 -17.09
C VAL A 111 19.40 -15.56 -17.94
N ASP A 112 19.99 -16.75 -17.89
CA ASP A 112 21.21 -17.12 -18.60
C ASP A 112 21.10 -16.99 -20.13
N ASN A 113 20.00 -16.43 -20.62
CA ASN A 113 19.73 -16.23 -22.02
C ASN A 113 18.80 -15.03 -22.25
N LEU A 114 19.14 -13.86 -21.72
CA LEU A 114 18.52 -12.61 -22.22
C LEU A 114 18.63 -12.49 -23.76
N GLU A 115 19.71 -13.01 -24.34
CA GLU A 115 19.87 -13.09 -25.80
C GLU A 115 18.86 -14.02 -26.50
N ARG A 116 18.26 -14.98 -25.76
CA ARG A 116 17.19 -15.84 -26.31
C ARG A 116 15.79 -15.19 -26.25
N ILE A 117 15.62 -14.17 -25.45
CA ILE A 117 14.33 -13.49 -25.23
C ILE A 117 14.23 -12.24 -26.11
N LEU A 118 15.36 -11.68 -26.52
CA LEU A 118 15.35 -10.57 -27.48
C LEU A 118 15.04 -11.11 -28.87
N PRO A 119 14.08 -10.55 -29.61
CA PRO A 119 13.84 -10.91 -31.00
C PRO A 119 15.13 -10.64 -31.77
N LYS A 120 15.60 -11.61 -32.55
CA LYS A 120 16.61 -11.34 -33.57
C LYS A 120 16.03 -10.28 -34.50
N GLU A 121 16.78 -9.21 -34.73
CA GLU A 121 16.41 -8.20 -35.72
C GLU A 121 16.00 -8.90 -37.02
N GLY A 122 14.76 -8.74 -37.44
CA GLY A 122 14.23 -9.29 -38.68
C GLY A 122 13.07 -10.31 -38.59
N GLN A 123 12.58 -10.66 -37.39
CA GLN A 123 11.43 -11.58 -37.25
C GLN A 123 10.37 -10.97 -36.34
N SER A 124 9.54 -10.12 -36.89
CA SER A 124 8.13 -9.97 -36.52
C SER A 124 7.47 -8.94 -37.42
N GLU A 125 6.87 -9.38 -38.48
CA GLU A 125 5.70 -8.65 -38.93
C GLU A 125 4.57 -8.98 -37.97
N PRO A 126 3.93 -8.02 -37.33
CA PRO A 126 2.67 -8.25 -36.64
C PRO A 126 1.63 -8.40 -37.72
N ASP A 127 1.16 -9.63 -37.94
CA ASP A 127 0.00 -9.93 -38.75
C ASP A 127 -1.24 -9.43 -37.98
N ASP A 128 -1.48 -8.14 -38.03
CA ASP A 128 -2.80 -7.50 -37.81
C ASP A 128 -2.67 -5.97 -37.95
N ALA A 129 -2.76 -5.51 -39.18
CA ALA A 129 -2.79 -4.07 -39.47
C ALA A 129 -4.07 -3.45 -38.90
N GLY A 130 -3.94 -2.66 -37.88
CA GLY A 130 -4.92 -1.65 -37.53
C GLY A 130 -5.48 -1.56 -36.12
N ILE A 131 -5.33 -2.55 -35.25
CA ILE A 131 -5.87 -2.49 -33.91
C ILE A 131 -4.74 -2.46 -32.87
N ASP A 132 -4.52 -1.31 -32.22
CA ASP A 132 -3.60 -1.17 -31.08
C ASP A 132 -4.14 -1.94 -29.86
N ARG A 133 -3.64 -3.15 -29.65
CA ARG A 133 -3.98 -4.03 -28.51
C ARG A 133 -3.03 -3.86 -27.31
N THR A 134 -2.15 -2.87 -27.34
CA THR A 134 -1.22 -2.62 -26.23
C THR A 134 -1.98 -2.26 -24.97
N PRO A 135 -1.86 -3.02 -23.87
CA PRO A 135 -2.45 -2.66 -22.59
C PRO A 135 -1.96 -1.28 -22.15
N LYS A 136 -2.90 -0.42 -21.83
CA LYS A 136 -2.62 0.95 -21.38
C LYS A 136 -2.46 0.96 -19.87
N MET A 137 -1.65 1.90 -19.36
CA MET A 137 -1.61 2.19 -17.94
C MET A 137 -2.96 2.75 -17.49
N PHE A 138 -3.27 2.67 -16.19
CA PHE A 138 -4.48 3.25 -15.63
C PHE A 138 -4.08 4.30 -14.61
N ILE A 139 -4.29 5.58 -14.93
CA ILE A 139 -3.87 6.72 -14.12
C ILE A 139 -5.03 7.70 -14.01
N GLY A 140 -5.34 8.12 -12.79
CA GLY A 140 -6.42 9.08 -12.55
C GLY A 140 -7.80 8.61 -13.01
N GLY A 141 -8.10 7.33 -12.84
CA GLY A 141 -9.39 6.75 -13.21
C GLY A 141 -9.60 6.50 -14.71
N LYS A 142 -8.58 6.63 -15.55
CA LYS A 142 -8.68 6.44 -17.01
C LYS A 142 -7.45 5.78 -17.61
N GLN A 143 -7.64 5.20 -18.78
CA GLN A 143 -6.53 4.63 -19.55
C GLN A 143 -5.59 5.73 -20.03
N ALA A 144 -4.29 5.52 -19.85
CA ALA A 144 -3.23 6.41 -20.27
C ALA A 144 -2.18 5.65 -21.08
N ARG A 145 -1.74 6.21 -22.19
CA ARG A 145 -0.56 5.71 -22.90
C ARG A 145 0.70 6.18 -22.18
N PRO A 146 1.80 5.40 -22.24
CA PRO A 146 3.10 5.90 -21.78
C PRO A 146 3.44 7.22 -22.46
N ASP A 147 3.98 8.19 -21.70
CA ASP A 147 4.38 9.49 -22.23
C ASP A 147 5.43 9.37 -23.34
N SER A 148 6.31 8.37 -23.22
CA SER A 148 7.32 8.06 -24.25
C SER A 148 6.74 7.40 -25.51
N GLY A 149 5.53 6.84 -25.44
CA GLY A 149 4.96 6.00 -26.48
C GLY A 149 5.62 4.62 -26.63
N TYR A 150 6.61 4.28 -25.78
CA TYR A 150 7.33 3.01 -25.86
C TYR A 150 6.51 1.85 -25.31
N SER A 151 6.68 0.68 -25.93
CA SER A 151 6.13 -0.58 -25.49
C SER A 151 7.18 -1.68 -25.53
N THR A 152 7.03 -2.66 -24.66
CA THR A 152 7.92 -3.82 -24.58
C THR A 152 7.16 -5.05 -24.97
N PRO A 153 7.67 -5.91 -25.87
CA PRO A 153 7.04 -7.16 -26.23
C PRO A 153 7.11 -8.16 -25.07
N VAL A 154 6.02 -8.90 -24.87
CA VAL A 154 5.92 -9.97 -23.88
C VAL A 154 5.87 -11.30 -24.62
N PHE A 155 6.69 -12.25 -24.20
CA PHE A 155 6.81 -13.57 -24.81
C PHE A 155 6.37 -14.67 -23.85
N SER A 156 5.82 -15.75 -24.40
CA SER A 156 5.58 -16.99 -23.67
C SER A 156 6.92 -17.70 -23.36
N ALA A 157 6.89 -18.67 -22.43
CA ALA A 157 8.04 -19.53 -22.15
C ALA A 157 8.55 -20.31 -23.39
N LYS A 158 7.72 -20.43 -24.44
CA LYS A 158 8.07 -21.06 -25.72
C LYS A 158 8.57 -20.06 -26.78
N GLY A 159 8.80 -18.80 -26.40
CA GLY A 159 9.30 -17.76 -27.30
C GLY A 159 8.26 -17.14 -28.24
N LYS A 160 6.98 -17.48 -28.10
CA LYS A 160 5.92 -16.85 -28.88
C LYS A 160 5.55 -15.50 -28.28
N GLN A 161 5.52 -14.44 -29.06
CA GLN A 161 5.05 -13.13 -28.62
C GLN A 161 3.56 -13.20 -28.26
N LEU A 162 3.24 -12.80 -27.03
CA LEU A 162 1.89 -12.78 -26.48
C LEU A 162 1.20 -11.42 -26.66
N GLY A 163 1.99 -10.35 -26.75
CA GLY A 163 1.49 -9.00 -26.87
C GLY A 163 2.57 -7.95 -26.59
N LEU A 164 2.12 -6.72 -26.45
CA LEU A 164 2.96 -5.58 -26.08
C LEU A 164 2.47 -5.02 -24.74
N VAL A 165 3.37 -4.51 -23.91
CA VAL A 165 3.05 -3.81 -22.66
C VAL A 165 3.63 -2.41 -22.73
N GLY A 166 2.85 -1.40 -22.35
CA GLY A 166 3.29 -0.02 -22.32
C GLY A 166 4.45 0.18 -21.32
N GLN A 167 5.53 0.81 -21.75
CA GLN A 167 6.69 1.10 -20.94
C GLN A 167 6.56 2.50 -20.33
N GLY A 168 6.15 2.57 -19.06
CA GLY A 168 6.09 3.83 -18.32
C GLY A 168 7.46 4.42 -18.05
N ASN A 169 7.55 5.74 -18.03
CA ASN A 169 8.74 6.50 -17.70
C ASN A 169 8.57 7.30 -16.39
N ARG A 170 9.59 8.10 -16.05
CA ARG A 170 9.57 8.93 -14.83
C ARG A 170 8.39 9.91 -14.78
N LYS A 171 7.94 10.43 -15.93
CA LYS A 171 6.79 11.34 -16.00
C LYS A 171 5.48 10.60 -15.72
N ASP A 172 5.34 9.38 -16.22
CA ASP A 172 4.18 8.54 -15.96
C ASP A 172 4.04 8.18 -14.48
N VAL A 173 5.16 7.86 -13.83
CA VAL A 173 5.20 7.61 -12.37
C VAL A 173 4.77 8.88 -11.61
N ARG A 174 5.30 10.05 -11.98
CA ARG A 174 4.89 11.32 -11.38
C ARG A 174 3.40 11.58 -11.54
N ASN A 175 2.87 11.43 -12.74
CA ASN A 175 1.44 11.63 -13.03
C ASN A 175 0.57 10.66 -12.21
N ALA A 176 1.00 9.42 -12.02
CA ALA A 176 0.30 8.44 -11.20
C ALA A 176 0.28 8.85 -9.72
N VAL A 177 1.40 9.33 -9.19
CA VAL A 177 1.51 9.83 -7.81
C VAL A 177 0.65 11.07 -7.59
N GLU A 178 0.68 12.02 -8.52
CA GLU A 178 -0.15 13.23 -8.47
C GLU A 178 -1.64 12.88 -8.50
N ALA A 179 -2.05 11.96 -9.38
CA ALA A 179 -3.43 11.48 -9.45
C ALA A 179 -3.86 10.76 -8.16
N ALA A 180 -2.98 9.94 -7.57
CA ALA A 180 -3.24 9.27 -6.30
C ALA A 180 -3.38 10.26 -5.14
N ASN A 181 -2.54 11.29 -5.10
CA ASN A 181 -2.64 12.34 -4.08
C ASN A 181 -3.93 13.17 -4.24
N ALA A 182 -4.32 13.52 -5.46
CA ALA A 182 -5.56 14.24 -5.73
C ALA A 182 -6.83 13.44 -5.35
N ALA A 183 -6.75 12.11 -5.38
CA ALA A 183 -7.86 11.23 -4.99
C ALA A 183 -8.00 11.03 -3.46
N ARG A 184 -7.10 11.59 -2.65
CA ARG A 184 -7.14 11.52 -1.18
C ARG A 184 -7.98 12.64 -0.54
N SER A 185 -8.38 13.66 -1.31
CA SER A 185 -9.15 14.83 -0.83
C SER A 185 -10.66 14.58 -0.75
#